data_56766bcd842427422f7880020e017b7f
#
_entry.id   56766bcd842427422f7880020e017b7f
#
_cell.length_a   1.000
_cell.length_b   1.000
_cell.length_c   1.000
_cell.angle_alpha   90.00
_cell.angle_beta   90.00
_cell.angle_gamma   90.00
#
_symmetry.space_group_name_H-M   'P 1'
#
loop_
_entity.id
_entity.type
_entity.pdbx_description
1 polymer ?
#
loop_
_entity_poly.entity_id
_entity_poly.type
_entity_poly.pdbx_seq_one_letter_code
_entity_poly.pdbx_strand_id
1 'polypeptide(L)'
;MSTFEQHILGFFETIHPLDQVKRAGYILRGVPEPESVAAHSHFVAVLTLLVCDECPDDFDRDKAIALALTHDLCESQLMDIPMPVADAHLKEAKDAAEQAITEQIFTGFDEKYAHYHQDFLDASTPEARLIRGLDKAQMMLKILMYQQEGKGRLKEFWLNPKNFNDFGIEAVSKIFDAICDAAGKPRPR
;
A
#
# COMPACT_ATOMS: atom_id res chain seq x y z
N MET A 1 14.49 -30.91 7.47
CA MET A 1 13.35 -29.99 7.26
C MET A 1 13.47 -28.90 8.32
N SER A 2 13.36 -27.62 7.95
CA SER A 2 13.33 -26.53 8.93
C SER A 2 12.02 -26.58 9.71
N THR A 3 12.07 -26.14 10.99
CA THR A 3 10.87 -26.04 11.82
C THR A 3 10.11 -24.77 11.54
N PHE A 4 8.84 -24.68 11.98
CA PHE A 4 8.03 -23.44 11.85
C PHE A 4 8.74 -22.24 12.49
N GLU A 5 9.39 -22.42 13.65
CA GLU A 5 10.12 -21.38 14.36
C GLU A 5 11.32 -20.88 13.56
N GLN A 6 12.00 -21.76 12.83
CA GLN A 6 13.10 -21.38 11.92
C GLN A 6 12.57 -20.60 10.72
N HIS A 7 11.39 -20.96 10.19
CA HIS A 7 10.75 -20.16 9.14
C HIS A 7 10.37 -18.77 9.62
N ILE A 8 9.83 -18.63 10.85
CA ILE A 8 9.51 -17.32 11.44
C ILE A 8 10.76 -16.44 11.58
N LEU A 9 11.89 -17.00 12.05
CA LEU A 9 13.14 -16.25 12.16
C LEU A 9 13.60 -15.73 10.79
N GLY A 10 13.67 -16.59 9.79
CA GLY A 10 14.06 -16.21 8.42
C GLY A 10 13.11 -15.20 7.78
N PHE A 11 11.80 -15.37 8.01
CA PHE A 11 10.79 -14.42 7.57
C PHE A 11 11.03 -13.05 8.19
N PHE A 12 11.21 -12.97 9.51
CA PHE A 12 11.41 -11.70 10.20
C PHE A 12 12.73 -11.03 9.79
N GLU A 13 13.83 -11.79 9.63
CA GLU A 13 15.09 -11.27 9.12
C GLU A 13 14.95 -10.63 7.73
N THR A 14 14.06 -11.18 6.90
CA THR A 14 13.81 -10.69 5.55
C THR A 14 12.97 -9.41 5.55
N ILE A 15 11.92 -9.34 6.37
CA ILE A 15 10.98 -8.21 6.33
C ILE A 15 11.32 -7.06 7.27
N HIS A 16 12.12 -7.32 8.33
CA HIS A 16 12.49 -6.31 9.32
C HIS A 16 13.07 -5.00 8.73
N PRO A 17 13.80 -4.99 7.58
CA PRO A 17 14.26 -3.73 7.00
C PRO A 17 13.15 -2.75 6.62
N LEU A 18 11.87 -3.20 6.48
CA LEU A 18 10.76 -2.33 6.13
C LEU A 18 10.52 -1.16 7.08
N ASP A 19 10.93 -1.26 8.33
CA ASP A 19 10.82 -0.16 9.28
C ASP A 19 11.75 1.01 8.92
N GLN A 20 12.83 0.74 8.15
CA GLN A 20 13.80 1.72 7.66
C GLN A 20 13.57 2.13 6.20
N VAL A 21 12.85 1.35 5.41
CA VAL A 21 12.49 1.72 4.03
C VAL A 21 11.51 2.88 4.07
N LYS A 22 11.96 4.05 3.64
CA LYS A 22 11.13 5.28 3.64
C LYS A 22 10.40 5.43 2.31
N ARG A 23 9.17 5.94 2.36
CA ARG A 23 8.38 6.26 1.16
C ARG A 23 9.12 7.29 0.30
N ALA A 24 9.72 6.83 -0.80
CA ALA A 24 10.61 7.62 -1.66
C ALA A 24 9.89 8.79 -2.33
N GLY A 25 8.61 8.64 -2.64
CA GLY A 25 7.79 9.71 -3.20
C GLY A 25 7.77 10.96 -2.32
N TYR A 26 7.76 10.81 -1.01
CA TYR A 26 7.80 11.93 -0.06
C TYR A 26 9.20 12.52 0.08
N ILE A 27 10.25 11.67 0.10
CA ILE A 27 11.65 12.13 0.12
C ILE A 27 11.94 13.03 -1.08
N LEU A 28 11.54 12.62 -2.27
CA LEU A 28 11.72 13.36 -3.52
C LEU A 28 10.99 14.73 -3.52
N ARG A 29 10.03 14.91 -2.63
CA ARG A 29 9.28 16.16 -2.46
C ARG A 29 9.71 16.97 -1.24
N GLY A 30 10.79 16.55 -0.60
CA GLY A 30 11.41 17.28 0.51
C GLY A 30 10.62 17.17 1.83
N VAL A 31 9.89 16.07 2.03
CA VAL A 31 9.33 15.74 3.36
C VAL A 31 10.48 15.25 4.22
N PRO A 32 10.82 15.92 5.32
CA PRO A 32 11.82 15.41 6.24
C PRO A 32 11.24 14.23 7.03
N GLU A 33 12.01 13.17 7.18
CA GLU A 33 11.63 11.99 7.96
C GLU A 33 10.22 11.44 7.63
N PRO A 34 9.96 11.06 6.37
CA PRO A 34 8.66 10.52 6.01
C PRO A 34 8.41 9.16 6.68
N GLU A 35 7.16 8.72 6.67
CA GLU A 35 6.81 7.39 7.16
C GLU A 35 7.62 6.30 6.46
N SER A 36 7.80 5.17 7.15
CA SER A 36 8.33 3.95 6.54
C SER A 36 7.22 3.17 5.84
N VAL A 37 7.61 2.23 4.97
CA VAL A 37 6.69 1.28 4.34
C VAL A 37 5.94 0.45 5.40
N ALA A 38 6.63 0.02 6.47
CA ALA A 38 5.97 -0.69 7.56
C ALA A 38 4.87 0.16 8.25
N ALA A 39 5.14 1.45 8.50
CA ALA A 39 4.14 2.36 9.07
C ALA A 39 2.97 2.60 8.11
N HIS A 40 3.25 2.75 6.81
CA HIS A 40 2.24 2.85 5.76
C HIS A 40 1.32 1.61 5.75
N SER A 41 1.87 0.40 5.65
CA SER A 41 1.11 -0.85 5.61
C SER A 41 0.27 -1.05 6.87
N HIS A 42 0.80 -0.66 8.04
CA HIS A 42 0.01 -0.66 9.28
C HIS A 42 -1.24 0.24 9.17
N PHE A 43 -1.10 1.48 8.69
CA PHE A 43 -2.25 2.37 8.54
C PHE A 43 -3.23 1.88 7.46
N VAL A 44 -2.74 1.31 6.36
CA VAL A 44 -3.62 0.66 5.36
C VAL A 44 -4.43 -0.47 6.01
N ALA A 45 -3.80 -1.32 6.84
CA ALA A 45 -4.50 -2.40 7.54
C ALA A 45 -5.56 -1.87 8.52
N VAL A 46 -5.28 -0.78 9.24
CA VAL A 46 -6.27 -0.13 10.13
C VAL A 46 -7.46 0.43 9.33
N LEU A 47 -7.20 1.12 8.21
CA LEU A 47 -8.28 1.60 7.34
C LEU A 47 -9.10 0.45 6.77
N THR A 48 -8.45 -0.64 6.36
CA THR A 48 -9.12 -1.86 5.87
C THR A 48 -10.05 -2.44 6.92
N LEU A 49 -9.57 -2.56 8.17
CA LEU A 49 -10.39 -3.05 9.28
C LEU A 49 -11.67 -2.23 9.42
N LEU A 50 -11.55 -0.89 9.44
CA LEU A 50 -12.69 0.01 9.61
C LEU A 50 -13.67 -0.04 8.42
N VAL A 51 -13.17 -0.14 7.19
CA VAL A 51 -14.03 -0.25 6.01
C VAL A 51 -14.75 -1.60 5.98
N CYS A 52 -14.08 -2.70 6.32
CA CYS A 52 -14.74 -4.01 6.40
C CYS A 52 -15.80 -4.06 7.51
N ASP A 53 -15.61 -3.35 8.62
CA ASP A 53 -16.62 -3.26 9.69
C ASP A 53 -17.83 -2.42 9.26
N GLU A 54 -17.64 -1.39 8.42
CA GLU A 54 -18.73 -0.57 7.85
C GLU A 54 -19.47 -1.28 6.71
N CYS A 55 -18.78 -2.14 5.95
CA CYS A 55 -19.30 -2.85 4.78
C CYS A 55 -19.12 -4.38 4.95
N PRO A 56 -19.79 -5.01 5.94
CA PRO A 56 -19.48 -6.38 6.36
C PRO A 56 -19.80 -7.46 5.31
N ASP A 57 -20.69 -7.16 4.36
CA ASP A 57 -21.13 -8.12 3.35
C ASP A 57 -20.37 -7.97 2.01
N ASP A 58 -19.51 -6.93 1.88
CA ASP A 58 -18.87 -6.60 0.61
C ASP A 58 -17.51 -7.29 0.43
N PHE A 59 -16.86 -7.70 1.52
CA PHE A 59 -15.48 -8.18 1.52
C PHE A 59 -15.26 -9.37 2.43
N ASP A 60 -14.39 -10.31 2.02
CA ASP A 60 -13.76 -11.24 2.94
C ASP A 60 -12.76 -10.46 3.81
N ARG A 61 -13.18 -10.20 5.07
CA ARG A 61 -12.44 -9.40 6.03
C ARG A 61 -11.04 -9.96 6.32
N ASP A 62 -10.92 -11.28 6.49
CA ASP A 62 -9.65 -11.91 6.82
C ASP A 62 -8.68 -11.83 5.65
N LYS A 63 -9.17 -12.06 4.43
CA LYS A 63 -8.39 -11.87 3.19
C LYS A 63 -7.97 -10.41 3.02
N ALA A 64 -8.88 -9.46 3.21
CA ALA A 64 -8.60 -8.03 3.05
C ALA A 64 -7.51 -7.56 4.03
N ILE A 65 -7.60 -7.96 5.32
CA ILE A 65 -6.58 -7.62 6.32
C ILE A 65 -5.24 -8.30 5.99
N ALA A 66 -5.25 -9.56 5.57
CA ALA A 66 -4.02 -10.25 5.17
C ALA A 66 -3.35 -9.52 4.00
N LEU A 67 -4.10 -9.14 2.96
CA LEU A 67 -3.61 -8.34 1.84
C LEU A 67 -3.03 -7.00 2.31
N ALA A 68 -3.74 -6.27 3.17
CA ALA A 68 -3.28 -4.98 3.67
C ALA A 68 -1.96 -5.06 4.43
N LEU A 69 -1.75 -6.14 5.19
CA LEU A 69 -0.51 -6.37 5.94
C LEU A 69 0.66 -6.84 5.07
N THR A 70 0.38 -7.42 3.89
CA THR A 70 1.41 -8.11 3.10
C THR A 70 1.71 -7.48 1.75
N HIS A 71 0.91 -6.51 1.28
CA HIS A 71 0.99 -5.99 -0.09
C HIS A 71 2.35 -5.38 -0.46
N ASP A 72 3.04 -4.74 0.49
CA ASP A 72 4.33 -4.07 0.29
C ASP A 72 5.50 -4.80 0.99
N LEU A 73 5.35 -6.07 1.45
CA LEU A 73 6.46 -6.79 2.10
C LEU A 73 7.66 -6.97 1.17
N CYS A 74 7.44 -7.12 -0.14
CA CYS A 74 8.49 -7.22 -1.15
C CYS A 74 9.42 -5.99 -1.18
N GLU A 75 8.96 -4.83 -0.75
CA GLU A 75 9.77 -3.61 -0.66
C GLU A 75 10.87 -3.69 0.41
N SER A 76 10.85 -4.71 1.28
CA SER A 76 11.98 -5.00 2.17
C SER A 76 13.28 -5.28 1.41
N GLN A 77 13.18 -5.77 0.19
CA GLN A 77 14.31 -6.07 -0.70
C GLN A 77 14.37 -5.13 -1.91
N LEU A 78 13.21 -4.78 -2.48
CA LEU A 78 13.11 -3.97 -3.71
C LEU A 78 13.21 -2.47 -3.43
N MET A 79 12.95 -2.02 -2.21
CA MET A 79 12.76 -0.63 -1.82
C MET A 79 11.45 -0.02 -2.39
N ASP A 80 11.01 1.12 -1.85
CA ASP A 80 9.88 1.88 -2.40
C ASP A 80 10.27 2.56 -3.72
N ILE A 81 9.71 2.09 -4.84
CA ILE A 81 9.92 2.69 -6.16
C ILE A 81 8.75 3.62 -6.49
N PRO A 82 8.99 4.95 -6.61
CA PRO A 82 7.92 5.91 -6.86
C PRO A 82 7.14 5.61 -8.14
N MET A 83 5.80 5.65 -8.05
CA MET A 83 4.88 5.35 -9.14
C MET A 83 5.23 6.02 -10.49
N PRO A 84 5.62 7.32 -10.58
CA PRO A 84 5.95 7.92 -11.87
C PRO A 84 7.10 7.23 -12.61
N VAL A 85 8.09 6.71 -11.88
CA VAL A 85 9.22 5.97 -12.46
C VAL A 85 8.79 4.54 -12.81
N ALA A 86 8.07 3.89 -11.90
CA ALA A 86 7.56 2.55 -12.11
C ALA A 86 6.64 2.50 -13.35
N ASP A 87 5.64 3.38 -13.43
CA ASP A 87 4.69 3.43 -14.54
C ASP A 87 5.34 3.72 -15.89
N ALA A 88 6.35 4.59 -15.91
CA ALA A 88 6.98 5.03 -17.16
C ALA A 88 8.00 4.04 -17.72
N HIS A 89 8.67 3.26 -16.87
CA HIS A 89 9.87 2.55 -17.28
C HIS A 89 10.03 1.13 -16.76
N LEU A 90 9.35 0.75 -15.65
CA LEU A 90 9.69 -0.46 -14.92
C LEU A 90 8.49 -1.38 -14.62
N LYS A 91 7.27 -1.04 -15.08
CA LYS A 91 6.06 -1.71 -14.61
C LYS A 91 6.15 -3.24 -14.64
N GLU A 92 6.41 -3.82 -15.81
CA GLU A 92 6.46 -5.28 -15.96
C GLU A 92 7.59 -5.92 -15.13
N ALA A 93 8.78 -5.28 -15.13
CA ALA A 93 9.92 -5.77 -14.36
C ALA A 93 9.70 -5.66 -12.86
N LYS A 94 9.04 -4.57 -12.40
CA LYS A 94 8.67 -4.36 -11.00
C LYS A 94 7.66 -5.41 -10.57
N ASP A 95 6.54 -5.56 -11.29
CA ASP A 95 5.48 -6.52 -10.96
C ASP A 95 6.05 -7.96 -10.88
N ALA A 96 6.92 -8.35 -11.82
CA ALA A 96 7.57 -9.66 -11.80
C ALA A 96 8.53 -9.84 -10.60
N ALA A 97 9.29 -8.80 -10.27
CA ALA A 97 10.20 -8.83 -9.12
C ALA A 97 9.42 -8.88 -7.80
N GLU A 98 8.35 -8.11 -7.65
CA GLU A 98 7.49 -8.11 -6.47
C GLU A 98 6.88 -9.48 -6.23
N GLN A 99 6.35 -10.12 -7.28
CA GLN A 99 5.79 -11.46 -7.18
C GLN A 99 6.85 -12.48 -6.76
N ALA A 100 8.01 -12.50 -7.41
CA ALA A 100 9.09 -13.43 -7.11
C ALA A 100 9.64 -13.26 -5.67
N ILE A 101 9.78 -12.04 -5.21
CA ILE A 101 10.22 -11.73 -3.84
C ILE A 101 9.16 -12.17 -2.84
N THR A 102 7.88 -11.92 -3.11
CA THR A 102 6.78 -12.36 -2.23
C THR A 102 6.74 -13.88 -2.10
N GLU A 103 6.89 -14.63 -3.19
CA GLU A 103 6.99 -16.09 -3.17
C GLU A 103 8.18 -16.57 -2.31
N GLN A 104 9.32 -15.88 -2.42
CA GLN A 104 10.49 -16.18 -1.60
C GLN A 104 10.26 -15.88 -0.11
N ILE A 105 9.66 -14.73 0.23
CA ILE A 105 9.35 -14.33 1.61
C ILE A 105 8.44 -15.35 2.28
N PHE A 106 7.44 -15.87 1.58
CA PHE A 106 6.49 -16.83 2.13
C PHE A 106 6.90 -18.29 1.96
N THR A 107 8.15 -18.60 1.56
CA THR A 107 8.65 -19.96 1.50
C THR A 107 8.54 -20.64 2.85
N GLY A 108 7.82 -21.77 2.90
CA GLY A 108 7.55 -22.52 4.13
C GLY A 108 6.30 -22.11 4.88
N PHE A 109 5.54 -21.15 4.34
CA PHE A 109 4.21 -20.76 4.81
C PHE A 109 3.14 -21.15 3.78
N ASP A 110 1.89 -20.77 4.04
CA ASP A 110 0.76 -21.04 3.15
C ASP A 110 0.95 -20.25 1.83
N GLU A 111 0.87 -20.94 0.70
CA GLU A 111 0.99 -20.37 -0.65
C GLU A 111 -0.08 -19.32 -0.99
N LYS A 112 -1.18 -19.27 -0.21
CA LYS A 112 -2.24 -18.28 -0.38
C LYS A 112 -1.72 -16.83 -0.36
N TYR A 113 -0.64 -16.55 0.39
CA TYR A 113 -0.08 -15.19 0.48
C TYR A 113 0.54 -14.73 -0.85
N ALA A 114 1.19 -15.63 -1.58
CA ALA A 114 1.70 -15.34 -2.92
C ALA A 114 0.54 -15.12 -3.92
N HIS A 115 -0.53 -15.93 -3.82
CA HIS A 115 -1.74 -15.74 -4.62
C HIS A 115 -2.45 -14.41 -4.29
N TYR A 116 -2.52 -14.03 -3.01
CA TYR A 116 -3.08 -12.74 -2.61
C TYR A 116 -2.29 -11.56 -3.19
N HIS A 117 -0.96 -11.67 -3.23
CA HIS A 117 -0.13 -10.63 -3.83
C HIS A 117 -0.37 -10.53 -5.35
N GLN A 118 -0.52 -11.65 -6.07
CA GLN A 118 -0.90 -11.65 -7.47
C GLN A 118 -2.29 -11.01 -7.68
N ASP A 119 -3.28 -11.35 -6.83
CA ASP A 119 -4.59 -10.70 -6.84
C ASP A 119 -4.45 -9.17 -6.69
N PHE A 120 -3.56 -8.72 -5.80
CA PHE A 120 -3.28 -7.30 -5.58
C PHE A 120 -2.68 -6.64 -6.82
N LEU A 121 -1.68 -7.25 -7.46
CA LEU A 121 -1.07 -6.72 -8.69
C LEU A 121 -2.11 -6.57 -9.81
N ASP A 122 -3.00 -7.55 -9.98
CA ASP A 122 -4.01 -7.60 -11.04
C ASP A 122 -5.31 -6.85 -10.69
N ALA A 123 -5.51 -6.45 -9.43
CA ALA A 123 -6.77 -5.93 -8.90
C ALA A 123 -7.96 -6.87 -9.20
N SER A 124 -7.73 -8.18 -9.14
CA SER A 124 -8.63 -9.22 -9.65
C SER A 124 -9.82 -9.48 -8.74
N THR A 125 -9.69 -9.26 -7.42
CA THR A 125 -10.74 -9.52 -6.43
C THR A 125 -11.26 -8.22 -5.78
N PRO A 126 -12.45 -8.25 -5.15
CA PRO A 126 -12.96 -7.10 -4.40
C PRO A 126 -11.98 -6.62 -3.33
N GLU A 127 -11.38 -7.53 -2.56
CA GLU A 127 -10.41 -7.22 -1.51
C GLU A 127 -9.14 -6.58 -2.10
N ALA A 128 -8.62 -7.12 -3.20
CA ALA A 128 -7.45 -6.55 -3.88
C ALA A 128 -7.72 -5.13 -4.38
N ARG A 129 -8.90 -4.86 -4.97
CA ARG A 129 -9.31 -3.51 -5.36
C ARG A 129 -9.46 -2.58 -4.16
N LEU A 130 -10.04 -3.09 -3.05
CA LEU A 130 -10.15 -2.34 -1.81
C LEU A 130 -8.76 -1.90 -1.31
N ILE A 131 -7.81 -2.84 -1.21
CA ILE A 131 -6.47 -2.52 -0.70
C ILE A 131 -5.73 -1.55 -1.63
N ARG A 132 -5.80 -1.72 -2.95
CA ARG A 132 -5.21 -0.75 -3.89
C ARG A 132 -5.82 0.64 -3.77
N GLY A 133 -7.10 0.72 -3.48
CA GLY A 133 -7.77 2.00 -3.22
C GLY A 133 -7.37 2.62 -1.88
N LEU A 134 -7.31 1.79 -0.82
CA LEU A 134 -6.93 2.25 0.52
C LEU A 134 -5.44 2.60 0.65
N ASP A 135 -4.54 1.93 -0.09
CA ASP A 135 -3.14 2.35 -0.24
C ASP A 135 -3.06 3.82 -0.70
N LYS A 136 -3.77 4.15 -1.78
CA LYS A 136 -3.82 5.53 -2.29
C LYS A 136 -4.52 6.49 -1.33
N ALA A 137 -5.60 6.07 -0.69
CA ALA A 137 -6.31 6.88 0.29
C ALA A 137 -5.42 7.19 1.51
N GLN A 138 -4.68 6.19 2.02
CA GLN A 138 -3.71 6.39 3.09
C GLN A 138 -2.61 7.37 2.67
N MET A 139 -2.06 7.22 1.48
CA MET A 139 -1.08 8.15 0.93
C MET A 139 -1.64 9.59 0.90
N MET A 140 -2.87 9.81 0.44
CA MET A 140 -3.47 11.13 0.37
C MET A 140 -3.82 11.70 1.74
N LEU A 141 -4.24 10.87 2.71
CA LEU A 141 -4.38 11.26 4.12
C LEU A 141 -3.04 11.76 4.69
N LYS A 142 -1.96 11.04 4.39
CA LYS A 142 -0.61 11.41 4.84
C LYS A 142 -0.14 12.72 4.19
N ILE A 143 -0.43 12.92 2.90
CA ILE A 143 -0.19 14.17 2.18
C ILE A 143 -0.93 15.35 2.85
N LEU A 144 -2.19 15.16 3.23
CA LEU A 144 -2.97 16.16 3.94
C LEU A 144 -2.29 16.53 5.28
N MET A 145 -1.85 15.54 6.07
CA MET A 145 -1.17 15.79 7.35
C MET A 145 0.15 16.53 7.15
N TYR A 146 1.00 16.06 6.23
CA TYR A 146 2.28 16.74 5.94
C TYR A 146 2.09 18.17 5.44
N GLN A 147 1.04 18.43 4.65
CA GLN A 147 0.74 19.78 4.19
C GLN A 147 0.30 20.69 5.35
N GLN A 148 -0.50 20.17 6.29
CA GLN A 148 -0.90 20.92 7.49
C GLN A 148 0.30 21.23 8.40
N GLU A 149 1.29 20.34 8.44
CA GLU A 149 2.56 20.53 9.15
C GLU A 149 3.57 21.40 8.39
N GLY A 150 3.23 21.88 7.19
CA GLY A 150 4.14 22.69 6.37
C GLY A 150 5.32 21.92 5.78
N LYS A 151 5.23 20.58 5.65
CA LYS A 151 6.29 19.71 5.18
C LYS A 151 6.15 19.41 3.68
N GLY A 152 7.25 19.52 2.95
CA GLY A 152 7.37 19.08 1.57
C GLY A 152 6.66 19.96 0.53
N ARG A 153 6.90 19.64 -0.75
CA ARG A 153 6.29 20.31 -1.93
C ARG A 153 5.28 19.35 -2.58
N LEU A 154 4.10 19.24 -1.98
CA LEU A 154 3.15 18.15 -2.22
C LEU A 154 2.05 18.47 -3.25
N LYS A 155 2.13 19.64 -3.94
CA LYS A 155 1.09 20.11 -4.86
C LYS A 155 0.76 19.10 -5.96
N GLU A 156 1.77 18.44 -6.53
CA GLU A 156 1.58 17.51 -7.65
C GLU A 156 0.79 16.24 -7.29
N PHE A 157 0.83 15.79 -6.03
CA PHE A 157 0.02 14.66 -5.59
C PHE A 157 -1.49 14.96 -5.74
N TRP A 158 -1.90 16.19 -5.47
CA TRP A 158 -3.29 16.64 -5.62
C TRP A 158 -3.73 16.80 -7.08
N LEU A 159 -2.79 16.94 -8.00
CA LEU A 159 -3.07 17.15 -9.42
C LEU A 159 -3.09 15.86 -10.24
N ASN A 160 -2.60 14.75 -9.68
CA ASN A 160 -2.52 13.48 -10.38
C ASN A 160 -3.79 12.64 -10.11
N PRO A 161 -4.68 12.45 -11.10
CA PRO A 161 -5.92 11.66 -10.92
C PRO A 161 -5.64 10.20 -10.54
N LYS A 162 -4.49 9.62 -10.91
CA LYS A 162 -4.10 8.26 -10.50
C LYS A 162 -3.98 8.09 -8.98
N ASN A 163 -3.73 9.18 -8.24
CA ASN A 163 -3.67 9.16 -6.78
C ASN A 163 -5.04 9.07 -6.12
N PHE A 164 -6.12 9.24 -6.89
CA PHE A 164 -7.51 9.19 -6.44
C PHE A 164 -8.30 8.04 -7.10
N ASN A 165 -7.59 7.03 -7.59
CA ASN A 165 -8.23 5.84 -8.13
C ASN A 165 -8.83 5.01 -6.99
N ASP A 166 -10.14 4.91 -6.94
CA ASP A 166 -10.91 4.15 -5.95
C ASP A 166 -11.14 2.69 -6.37
N PHE A 167 -10.66 2.29 -7.54
CA PHE A 167 -10.82 0.94 -8.11
C PHE A 167 -12.28 0.44 -8.14
N GLY A 168 -13.24 1.38 -8.22
CA GLY A 168 -14.66 1.09 -8.23
C GLY A 168 -15.25 0.74 -6.86
N ILE A 169 -14.55 1.02 -5.77
CA ILE A 169 -15.00 0.79 -4.40
C ILE A 169 -15.63 2.08 -3.85
N GLU A 170 -16.95 2.07 -3.65
CA GLU A 170 -17.71 3.25 -3.22
C GLU A 170 -17.22 3.82 -1.87
N ALA A 171 -16.91 2.96 -0.91
CA ALA A 171 -16.37 3.38 0.38
C ALA A 171 -15.07 4.17 0.23
N VAL A 172 -14.16 3.71 -0.64
CA VAL A 172 -12.90 4.41 -0.95
C VAL A 172 -13.15 5.74 -1.65
N SER A 173 -14.12 5.77 -2.59
CA SER A 173 -14.52 7.01 -3.28
C SER A 173 -14.97 8.08 -2.29
N LYS A 174 -15.82 7.72 -1.32
CA LYS A 174 -16.27 8.63 -0.25
C LYS A 174 -15.12 9.11 0.64
N ILE A 175 -14.15 8.25 0.92
CA ILE A 175 -12.93 8.64 1.67
C ILE A 175 -12.16 9.70 0.90
N PHE A 176 -11.95 9.55 -0.41
CA PHE A 176 -11.28 10.57 -1.22
C PHE A 176 -12.04 11.89 -1.26
N ASP A 177 -13.37 11.86 -1.35
CA ASP A 177 -14.18 13.09 -1.31
C ASP A 177 -13.98 13.81 0.04
N ALA A 178 -14.03 13.09 1.16
CA ALA A 178 -13.77 13.66 2.47
C ALA A 178 -12.35 14.23 2.62
N ILE A 179 -11.33 13.59 2.05
CA ILE A 179 -9.95 14.09 2.03
C ILE A 179 -9.86 15.39 1.24
N CYS A 180 -10.51 15.45 0.07
CA CYS A 180 -10.54 16.64 -0.78
C CYS A 180 -11.26 17.80 -0.09
N ASP A 181 -12.39 17.56 0.55
CA ASP A 181 -13.15 18.55 1.31
C ASP A 181 -12.31 19.10 2.48
N ALA A 182 -11.66 18.24 3.25
CA ALA A 182 -10.77 18.63 4.34
C ALA A 182 -9.56 19.47 3.87
N ALA A 183 -9.09 19.23 2.65
CA ALA A 183 -8.01 19.98 2.03
C ALA A 183 -8.48 21.28 1.35
N GLY A 184 -9.78 21.49 1.18
CA GLY A 184 -10.34 22.59 0.37
C GLY A 184 -9.92 22.51 -1.10
N LYS A 185 -9.82 21.29 -1.66
CA LYS A 185 -9.37 21.03 -3.03
C LYS A 185 -10.38 20.21 -3.80
N PRO A 186 -10.56 20.47 -5.11
CA PRO A 186 -11.37 19.58 -5.94
C PRO A 186 -10.66 18.23 -6.14
N ARG A 187 -11.43 17.14 -6.17
CA ARG A 187 -10.92 15.83 -6.59
C ARG A 187 -10.61 15.88 -8.10
N PRO A 188 -9.39 15.55 -8.53
CA PRO A 188 -9.06 15.50 -9.96
C PRO A 188 -9.80 14.32 -10.63
N ARG A 189 -10.22 14.53 -11.88
CA ARG A 189 -10.92 13.52 -12.70
C ARG A 189 -10.01 12.97 -13.79
#